data_85cc86162ceb994997d84d8e307f7274
#
_entry.id   85cc86162ceb994997d84d8e307f7274
#
_cell.length_a   1.000
_cell.length_b   1.000
_cell.length_c   1.000
_cell.angle_alpha   90.00
_cell.angle_beta   90.00
_cell.angle_gamma   90.00
#
_symmetry.space_group_name_H-M   'P 1'
#
loop_
_entity.id
_entity.type
_entity.pdbx_description
1 polymer ?
#
loop_
_entity_poly.entity_id
_entity_poly.type
_entity_poly.pdbx_seq_one_letter_code
_entity_poly.pdbx_strand_id
1 'polypeptide(L)'
;MKINREIRAKTVRLVGESIENQNQVIPTSQALKMAEELELDLVEISPTADPPVCRILNYQKYLYQQKKKQKEIKAKTVKVVVKEIRFGPNTDDHDYNFKLKHAVNFLEEGAKVKAFVFFKGRAIVYKEQGEILLLRFAQDLEEYGKVDQMPKLEGKRMIMFLSPKAKKK
;
A
#
# COMPACT_ATOMS: atom_id res chain seq x y z
N MET A 1 -2.37 21.58 -5.61
CA MET A 1 -3.31 22.39 -4.82
C MET A 1 -3.23 23.80 -5.34
N LYS A 2 -4.37 24.41 -5.60
CA LYS A 2 -4.46 25.81 -6.04
C LYS A 2 -4.67 26.69 -4.82
N ILE A 3 -4.11 27.88 -4.87
CA ILE A 3 -4.18 28.86 -3.77
C ILE A 3 -4.66 30.21 -4.27
N ASN A 4 -5.40 30.91 -3.44
CA ASN A 4 -5.84 32.27 -3.67
C ASN A 4 -6.46 32.49 -5.08
N ARG A 5 -5.89 33.36 -5.90
CA ARG A 5 -6.37 33.70 -7.25
C ARG A 5 -6.22 32.59 -8.30
N GLU A 6 -5.53 31.49 -8.00
CA GLU A 6 -5.47 30.33 -8.88
C GLU A 6 -6.76 29.51 -8.89
N ILE A 7 -7.63 29.70 -7.88
CA ILE A 7 -8.92 29.03 -7.76
C ILE A 7 -9.90 29.68 -8.76
N ARG A 8 -10.26 28.94 -9.79
CA ARG A 8 -11.11 29.44 -10.89
C ARG A 8 -12.60 29.19 -10.69
N ALA A 9 -13.00 28.44 -9.69
CA ALA A 9 -14.41 28.17 -9.40
C ALA A 9 -15.12 29.46 -8.99
N LYS A 10 -16.37 29.64 -9.42
CA LYS A 10 -17.19 30.82 -9.07
C LYS A 10 -17.63 30.81 -7.59
N THR A 11 -17.91 29.61 -7.07
CA THR A 11 -18.30 29.36 -5.68
C THR A 11 -17.40 28.30 -5.07
N VAL A 12 -17.16 28.40 -3.78
CA VAL A 12 -16.36 27.45 -3.01
C VAL A 12 -17.09 27.07 -1.73
N ARG A 13 -16.87 25.84 -1.28
CA ARG A 13 -17.33 25.42 0.03
C ARG A 13 -16.21 25.67 1.04
N LEU A 14 -16.45 26.62 1.92
CA LEU A 14 -15.47 27.01 2.93
C LEU A 14 -15.63 26.11 4.18
N VAL A 15 -14.52 25.49 4.61
CA VAL A 15 -14.44 24.61 5.77
C VAL A 15 -13.33 25.09 6.69
N GLY A 16 -13.60 25.22 7.98
CA GLY A 16 -12.54 25.59 8.96
C GLY A 16 -13.10 25.83 10.35
N GLU A 17 -12.24 25.67 11.36
CA GLU A 17 -12.60 25.87 12.77
C GLU A 17 -12.76 27.34 13.16
N SER A 18 -12.24 28.25 12.33
CA SER A 18 -12.24 29.72 12.59
C SER A 18 -13.43 30.44 11.98
N ILE A 19 -14.43 29.74 11.47
CA ILE A 19 -15.59 30.33 10.80
C ILE A 19 -16.85 29.92 11.54
N GLU A 20 -17.64 30.89 11.98
CA GLU A 20 -18.89 30.70 12.76
C GLU A 20 -19.91 29.76 12.09
N ASN A 21 -19.85 29.59 10.75
CA ASN A 21 -20.68 28.68 9.98
C ASN A 21 -19.82 27.66 9.22
N GLN A 22 -19.56 26.51 9.81
CA GLN A 22 -18.87 25.39 9.17
C GLN A 22 -19.66 24.90 7.94
N ASN A 23 -18.95 24.65 6.81
CA ASN A 23 -19.50 24.15 5.54
C ASN A 23 -20.39 25.14 4.73
N GLN A 24 -20.09 26.41 4.74
CA GLN A 24 -20.82 27.38 3.97
C GLN A 24 -20.35 27.44 2.50
N VAL A 25 -21.31 27.45 1.56
CA VAL A 25 -21.02 27.71 0.15
C VAL A 25 -21.11 29.21 -0.09
N ILE A 26 -20.01 29.82 -0.49
CA ILE A 26 -19.89 31.27 -0.73
C ILE A 26 -19.21 31.56 -2.07
N PRO A 27 -19.40 32.74 -2.64
CA PRO A 27 -18.64 33.19 -3.79
C PRO A 27 -17.12 33.21 -3.51
N THR A 28 -16.32 32.81 -4.46
CA THR A 28 -14.86 32.77 -4.31
C THR A 28 -14.28 34.16 -4.01
N SER A 29 -14.87 35.21 -4.55
CA SER A 29 -14.46 36.60 -4.24
C SER A 29 -14.65 36.98 -2.77
N GLN A 30 -15.70 36.47 -2.14
CA GLN A 30 -15.95 36.69 -0.71
C GLN A 30 -14.97 35.87 0.14
N ALA A 31 -14.71 34.60 -0.23
CA ALA A 31 -13.73 33.77 0.45
C ALA A 31 -12.32 34.36 0.39
N LEU A 32 -11.94 34.97 -0.74
CA LEU A 32 -10.66 35.66 -0.88
C LEU A 32 -10.55 36.89 0.02
N LYS A 33 -11.60 37.71 0.11
CA LYS A 33 -11.61 38.86 1.04
C LYS A 33 -11.45 38.43 2.50
N MET A 34 -12.16 37.38 2.90
CA MET A 34 -12.03 36.83 4.25
C MET A 34 -10.60 36.30 4.53
N ALA A 35 -9.97 35.69 3.54
CA ALA A 35 -8.57 35.23 3.67
C ALA A 35 -7.61 36.43 3.80
N GLU A 36 -7.81 37.50 3.00
CA GLU A 36 -7.01 38.74 3.08
C GLU A 36 -7.18 39.47 4.43
N GLU A 37 -8.41 39.56 4.95
CA GLU A 37 -8.69 40.16 6.26
C GLU A 37 -8.01 39.42 7.42
N LEU A 38 -7.84 38.11 7.29
CA LEU A 38 -7.17 37.24 8.28
C LEU A 38 -5.66 37.10 8.05
N GLU A 39 -5.13 37.74 7.02
CA GLU A 39 -3.72 37.59 6.59
C GLU A 39 -3.32 36.12 6.35
N LEU A 40 -4.25 35.33 5.82
CA LEU A 40 -4.11 33.91 5.54
C LEU A 40 -4.36 33.60 4.05
N ASP A 41 -4.08 32.39 3.67
CA ASP A 41 -4.28 31.92 2.30
C ASP A 41 -5.59 31.12 2.16
N LEU A 42 -6.31 31.32 1.04
CA LEU A 42 -7.38 30.44 0.62
C LEU A 42 -6.81 29.25 -0.14
N VAL A 43 -6.91 28.06 0.40
CA VAL A 43 -6.33 26.85 -0.16
C VAL A 43 -7.41 25.87 -0.59
N GLU A 44 -7.37 25.43 -1.85
CA GLU A 44 -8.25 24.41 -2.39
C GLU A 44 -7.78 23.02 -1.93
N ILE A 45 -8.54 22.39 -1.02
CA ILE A 45 -8.18 21.08 -0.44
C ILE A 45 -8.73 19.95 -1.30
N SER A 46 -9.99 20.07 -1.77
CA SER A 46 -10.62 19.06 -2.63
C SER A 46 -11.16 19.69 -3.92
N PRO A 47 -10.41 19.57 -5.03
CA PRO A 47 -10.83 20.10 -6.33
C PRO A 47 -11.90 19.27 -7.01
N THR A 48 -12.11 18.02 -6.59
CA THR A 48 -13.07 17.08 -7.19
C THR A 48 -14.50 17.26 -6.67
N ALA A 49 -14.67 17.99 -5.57
CA ALA A 49 -16.00 18.30 -5.04
C ALA A 49 -16.65 19.43 -5.85
N ASP A 50 -17.96 19.42 -5.96
CA ASP A 50 -18.75 20.51 -6.57
C ASP A 50 -19.74 21.07 -5.53
N PRO A 51 -19.57 22.33 -5.09
CA PRO A 51 -18.43 23.22 -5.31
C PRO A 51 -17.14 22.74 -4.61
N PRO A 52 -15.96 23.15 -5.12
CA PRO A 52 -14.68 22.72 -4.55
C PRO A 52 -14.52 23.16 -3.10
N VAL A 53 -13.93 22.29 -2.29
CA VAL A 53 -13.74 22.57 -0.87
C VAL A 53 -12.44 23.36 -0.67
N CYS A 54 -12.57 24.52 -0.04
CA CYS A 54 -11.47 25.40 0.29
C CYS A 54 -11.38 25.62 1.81
N ARG A 55 -10.18 25.95 2.27
CA ARG A 55 -9.89 26.29 3.67
C ARG A 55 -8.99 27.51 3.74
N ILE A 56 -9.29 28.39 4.69
CA ILE A 56 -8.45 29.55 4.99
C ILE A 56 -7.42 29.10 6.05
N LEU A 57 -6.14 29.14 5.68
CA LEU A 57 -5.04 28.73 6.55
C LEU A 57 -3.70 29.28 6.05
N ASN A 58 -2.68 29.23 6.89
CA ASN A 58 -1.31 29.54 6.46
C ASN A 58 -0.77 28.38 5.60
N TYR A 59 -0.60 28.63 4.30
CA TYR A 59 -0.18 27.60 3.33
C TYR A 59 1.19 27.00 3.63
N GLN A 60 2.15 27.81 4.06
CA GLN A 60 3.50 27.38 4.44
C GLN A 60 3.47 26.39 5.62
N LYS A 61 2.72 26.74 6.66
CA LYS A 61 2.54 25.89 7.85
C LYS A 61 1.82 24.59 7.49
N TYR A 62 0.82 24.67 6.62
CA TYR A 62 0.09 23.51 6.13
C TYR A 62 1.00 22.55 5.35
N LEU A 63 1.81 23.07 4.42
CA LEU A 63 2.79 22.25 3.68
C LEU A 63 3.79 21.57 4.60
N TYR A 64 4.28 22.28 5.59
CA TYR A 64 5.19 21.71 6.59
C TYR A 64 4.55 20.56 7.36
N GLN A 65 3.31 20.76 7.84
CA GLN A 65 2.55 19.73 8.55
C GLN A 65 2.28 18.51 7.66
N GLN A 66 1.93 18.72 6.40
CA GLN A 66 1.73 17.63 5.42
C GLN A 66 3.01 16.83 5.19
N LYS A 67 4.14 17.51 5.00
CA LYS A 67 5.45 16.85 4.86
C LYS A 67 5.81 16.05 6.12
N LYS A 68 5.58 16.63 7.30
CA LYS A 68 5.83 15.94 8.57
C LYS A 68 4.97 14.69 8.71
N LYS A 69 3.66 14.80 8.45
CA LYS A 69 2.73 13.67 8.48
C LYS A 69 3.10 12.57 7.48
N GLN A 70 3.51 12.94 6.26
CA GLN A 70 3.98 11.98 5.27
C GLN A 70 5.26 11.26 5.71
N LYS A 71 6.20 11.98 6.34
CA LYS A 71 7.41 11.36 6.92
C LYS A 71 7.06 10.38 8.04
N GLU A 72 6.15 10.75 8.93
CA GLU A 72 5.68 9.87 10.01
C GLU A 72 4.97 8.62 9.48
N ILE A 73 4.10 8.78 8.47
CA ILE A 73 3.44 7.65 7.81
C ILE A 73 4.49 6.73 7.16
N LYS A 74 5.46 7.29 6.43
CA LYS A 74 6.53 6.51 5.80
C LYS A 74 7.40 5.80 6.84
N ALA A 75 7.69 6.44 7.97
CA ALA A 75 8.48 5.84 9.06
C ALA A 75 7.71 4.72 9.77
N LYS A 76 6.40 4.86 9.92
CA LYS A 76 5.52 3.83 10.51
C LYS A 76 5.15 2.71 9.54
N THR A 77 5.29 2.95 8.24
CA THR A 77 5.00 1.92 7.22
C THR A 77 6.14 0.91 7.22
N VAL A 78 5.87 -0.27 7.76
CA VAL A 78 6.79 -1.41 7.68
C VAL A 78 6.92 -1.79 6.21
N LYS A 79 8.12 -1.64 5.65
CA LYS A 79 8.40 -2.14 4.30
C LYS A 79 8.33 -3.65 4.33
N VAL A 80 7.26 -4.20 3.78
CA VAL A 80 7.14 -5.65 3.62
C VAL A 80 8.14 -6.09 2.55
N VAL A 81 9.18 -6.79 2.97
CA VAL A 81 10.15 -7.40 2.08
C VAL A 81 9.57 -8.71 1.57
N VAL A 82 9.53 -8.90 0.25
CA VAL A 82 9.12 -10.16 -0.37
C VAL A 82 10.36 -10.90 -0.86
N LYS A 83 10.58 -12.12 -0.36
CA LYS A 83 11.64 -13.01 -0.79
C LYS A 83 11.09 -14.09 -1.70
N GLU A 84 11.78 -14.35 -2.81
CA GLU A 84 11.36 -15.33 -3.79
C GLU A 84 12.11 -16.66 -3.59
N ILE A 85 11.36 -17.76 -3.65
CA ILE A 85 11.89 -19.12 -3.65
C ILE A 85 11.40 -19.83 -4.90
N ARG A 86 12.33 -20.25 -5.75
CA ARG A 86 12.05 -20.95 -7.00
C ARG A 86 12.26 -22.45 -6.86
N PHE A 87 11.27 -23.20 -7.29
CA PHE A 87 11.37 -24.65 -7.45
C PHE A 87 11.36 -25.03 -8.95
N GLY A 88 11.97 -26.17 -9.25
CA GLY A 88 11.74 -26.88 -10.50
C GLY A 88 10.61 -27.91 -10.37
N PRO A 89 10.02 -28.41 -11.47
CA PRO A 89 9.01 -29.44 -11.41
C PRO A 89 9.55 -30.78 -10.83
N ASN A 90 10.86 -31.02 -10.94
CA ASN A 90 11.56 -32.21 -10.45
C ASN A 90 12.54 -31.86 -9.35
N THR A 91 12.11 -31.07 -8.36
CA THR A 91 12.95 -30.72 -7.20
C THR A 91 13.16 -31.97 -6.34
N ASP A 92 14.42 -32.30 -6.07
CA ASP A 92 14.77 -33.40 -5.16
C ASP A 92 14.57 -33.02 -3.69
N ASP A 93 14.56 -34.01 -2.80
CA ASP A 93 14.31 -33.77 -1.37
C ASP A 93 15.44 -32.94 -0.72
N HIS A 94 16.69 -33.02 -1.20
CA HIS A 94 17.79 -32.24 -0.68
C HIS A 94 17.61 -30.74 -0.98
N ASP A 95 17.34 -30.39 -2.24
CA ASP A 95 17.07 -29.02 -2.67
C ASP A 95 15.78 -28.47 -2.01
N TYR A 96 14.77 -29.31 -1.87
CA TYR A 96 13.54 -28.97 -1.16
C TYR A 96 13.80 -28.57 0.29
N ASN A 97 14.52 -29.40 1.04
CA ASN A 97 14.83 -29.14 2.46
C ASN A 97 15.73 -27.91 2.64
N PHE A 98 16.66 -27.68 1.71
CA PHE A 98 17.49 -26.49 1.72
C PHE A 98 16.65 -25.22 1.55
N LYS A 99 15.73 -25.21 0.59
CA LYS A 99 14.79 -24.09 0.33
C LYS A 99 13.78 -23.90 1.47
N LEU A 100 13.34 -24.99 2.09
CA LEU A 100 12.48 -24.94 3.26
C LEU A 100 13.15 -24.20 4.43
N LYS A 101 14.41 -24.51 4.73
CA LYS A 101 15.19 -23.80 5.76
C LYS A 101 15.31 -22.32 5.46
N HIS A 102 15.57 -21.95 4.20
CA HIS A 102 15.62 -20.54 3.80
C HIS A 102 14.26 -19.84 3.99
N ALA A 103 13.16 -20.52 3.64
CA ALA A 103 11.82 -19.96 3.84
C ALA A 103 11.50 -19.72 5.31
N VAL A 104 11.87 -20.65 6.19
CA VAL A 104 11.73 -20.50 7.65
C VAL A 104 12.46 -19.24 8.11
N ASN A 105 13.72 -19.06 7.73
CA ASN A 105 14.52 -17.90 8.10
C ASN A 105 13.86 -16.59 7.59
N PHE A 106 13.40 -16.56 6.35
CA PHE A 106 12.72 -15.38 5.79
C PHE A 106 11.44 -15.03 6.53
N LEU A 107 10.64 -16.02 6.88
CA LEU A 107 9.41 -15.80 7.65
C LEU A 107 9.71 -15.35 9.09
N GLU A 108 10.76 -15.88 9.72
CA GLU A 108 11.22 -15.46 11.06
C GLU A 108 11.73 -14.02 11.08
N GLU A 109 12.38 -13.58 10.00
CA GLU A 109 12.80 -12.19 9.79
C GLU A 109 11.62 -11.23 9.51
N GLY A 110 10.41 -11.76 9.34
CA GLY A 110 9.21 -10.98 9.04
C GLY A 110 9.01 -10.67 7.56
N ALA A 111 9.74 -11.32 6.67
CA ALA A 111 9.57 -11.21 5.23
C ALA A 111 8.40 -12.07 4.74
N LYS A 112 7.74 -11.63 3.66
CA LYS A 112 6.82 -12.48 2.91
C LYS A 112 7.61 -13.39 1.96
N VAL A 113 7.15 -14.62 1.79
CA VAL A 113 7.74 -15.59 0.88
C VAL A 113 6.83 -15.78 -0.33
N LYS A 114 7.38 -15.55 -1.52
CA LYS A 114 6.76 -15.89 -2.80
C LYS A 114 7.42 -17.17 -3.29
N ALA A 115 6.76 -18.30 -3.10
CA ALA A 115 7.21 -19.58 -3.62
C ALA A 115 6.60 -19.82 -4.99
N PHE A 116 7.39 -20.26 -5.95
CA PHE A 116 6.88 -20.60 -7.26
C PHE A 116 7.63 -21.77 -7.91
N VAL A 117 6.86 -22.55 -8.70
CA VAL A 117 7.40 -23.59 -9.57
C VAL A 117 7.42 -23.06 -10.99
N PHE A 118 8.58 -23.12 -11.64
CA PHE A 118 8.71 -22.71 -13.04
C PHE A 118 8.71 -23.94 -13.97
N PHE A 119 7.79 -23.94 -14.92
CA PHE A 119 7.65 -25.01 -15.92
C PHE A 119 8.31 -24.58 -17.24
N LYS A 120 9.40 -25.28 -17.60
CA LYS A 120 10.13 -25.04 -18.85
C LYS A 120 9.56 -25.91 -19.96
N GLY A 121 9.21 -25.30 -21.08
CA GLY A 121 8.73 -26.02 -22.26
C GLY A 121 7.48 -26.85 -22.01
N ARG A 122 7.52 -28.16 -22.30
CA ARG A 122 6.39 -29.09 -22.14
C ARG A 122 6.12 -29.46 -20.68
N ALA A 123 6.97 -29.10 -19.74
CA ALA A 123 6.81 -29.43 -18.31
C ALA A 123 5.53 -28.87 -17.68
N ILE A 124 4.84 -27.95 -18.34
CA ILE A 124 3.54 -27.42 -17.90
C ILE A 124 2.46 -28.50 -17.80
N VAL A 125 2.63 -29.63 -18.49
CA VAL A 125 1.76 -30.80 -18.36
C VAL A 125 1.76 -31.36 -16.94
N TYR A 126 2.86 -31.17 -16.21
CA TYR A 126 3.04 -31.58 -14.81
C TYR A 126 2.66 -30.48 -13.78
N LYS A 127 1.74 -29.59 -14.15
CA LYS A 127 1.28 -28.50 -13.26
C LYS A 127 0.76 -28.99 -11.91
N GLU A 128 0.09 -30.16 -11.90
CA GLU A 128 -0.45 -30.78 -10.69
C GLU A 128 0.66 -31.17 -9.69
N GLN A 129 1.79 -31.69 -10.19
CA GLN A 129 2.95 -31.99 -9.34
C GLN A 129 3.55 -30.72 -8.72
N GLY A 130 3.58 -29.61 -9.49
CA GLY A 130 4.01 -28.31 -8.98
C GLY A 130 3.07 -27.76 -7.90
N GLU A 131 1.76 -27.96 -8.06
CA GLU A 131 0.76 -27.59 -7.06
C GLU A 131 0.94 -28.40 -5.77
N ILE A 132 1.08 -29.72 -5.87
CA ILE A 132 1.32 -30.63 -4.74
C ILE A 132 2.62 -30.22 -4.00
N LEU A 133 3.68 -29.89 -4.73
CA LEU A 133 4.93 -29.44 -4.14
C LEU A 133 4.76 -28.15 -3.31
N LEU A 134 4.03 -27.18 -3.84
CA LEU A 134 3.76 -25.93 -3.14
C LEU A 134 2.82 -26.12 -1.95
N LEU A 135 1.83 -27.01 -2.04
CA LEU A 135 0.94 -27.34 -0.91
C LEU A 135 1.72 -28.04 0.22
N ARG A 136 2.61 -28.99 -0.11
CA ARG A 136 3.53 -29.61 0.85
C ARG A 136 4.40 -28.54 1.53
N PHE A 137 4.94 -27.61 0.74
CA PHE A 137 5.77 -26.50 1.25
C PHE A 137 4.98 -25.58 2.18
N ALA A 138 3.73 -25.29 1.88
CA ALA A 138 2.84 -24.53 2.76
C ALA A 138 2.55 -25.26 4.07
N GLN A 139 2.35 -26.56 4.02
CA GLN A 139 2.10 -27.40 5.20
C GLN A 139 3.32 -27.46 6.10
N ASP A 140 4.52 -27.67 5.53
CA ASP A 140 5.77 -27.69 6.29
C ASP A 140 6.12 -26.31 6.92
N LEU A 141 5.60 -25.24 6.36
CA LEU A 141 5.77 -23.85 6.88
C LEU A 141 4.60 -23.36 7.74
N GLU A 142 3.63 -24.21 8.05
CA GLU A 142 2.40 -23.82 8.78
C GLU A 142 2.70 -23.20 10.15
N GLU A 143 3.74 -23.66 10.83
CA GLU A 143 4.14 -23.12 12.15
C GLU A 143 4.73 -21.70 12.04
N TYR A 144 5.41 -21.37 10.94
CA TYR A 144 6.14 -20.13 10.73
C TYR A 144 5.38 -19.08 9.94
N GLY A 145 4.49 -19.50 9.06
CA GLY A 145 3.78 -18.63 8.14
C GLY A 145 2.33 -19.02 7.91
N LYS A 146 1.60 -18.10 7.31
CA LYS A 146 0.21 -18.28 6.85
C LYS A 146 0.18 -18.13 5.34
N VAL A 147 -0.56 -18.99 4.66
CA VAL A 147 -0.80 -18.87 3.22
C VAL A 147 -1.74 -17.69 2.96
N ASP A 148 -1.25 -16.68 2.24
CA ASP A 148 -2.05 -15.54 1.80
C ASP A 148 -2.79 -15.85 0.50
N GLN A 149 -2.11 -16.56 -0.40
CA GLN A 149 -2.66 -16.95 -1.68
C GLN A 149 -2.27 -18.40 -1.97
N MET A 150 -3.29 -19.22 -2.24
CA MET A 150 -3.12 -20.62 -2.66
C MET A 150 -2.38 -20.70 -4.00
N PRO A 151 -1.74 -21.86 -4.32
CA PRO A 151 -1.06 -22.05 -5.59
C PRO A 151 -1.94 -21.71 -6.78
N LYS A 152 -1.50 -20.78 -7.61
CA LYS A 152 -2.21 -20.36 -8.82
C LYS A 152 -1.26 -20.36 -10.01
N LEU A 153 -1.72 -20.91 -11.12
CA LEU A 153 -0.96 -20.91 -12.37
C LEU A 153 -1.06 -19.53 -13.05
N GLU A 154 0.08 -18.92 -13.25
CA GLU A 154 0.22 -17.64 -13.98
C GLU A 154 1.24 -17.84 -15.12
N GLY A 155 0.73 -18.04 -16.33
CA GLY A 155 1.56 -18.36 -17.49
C GLY A 155 2.31 -19.69 -17.31
N LYS A 156 3.64 -19.64 -17.19
CA LYS A 156 4.52 -20.83 -17.00
C LYS A 156 4.99 -21.00 -15.54
N ARG A 157 4.33 -20.32 -14.60
CA ARG A 157 4.70 -20.37 -13.17
C ARG A 157 3.48 -20.70 -12.32
N MET A 158 3.64 -21.64 -11.40
CA MET A 158 2.68 -21.86 -10.33
C MET A 158 3.17 -21.06 -9.12
N ILE A 159 2.40 -20.08 -8.65
CA ILE A 159 2.84 -19.11 -7.65
C ILE A 159 1.97 -19.23 -6.39
N MET A 160 2.62 -19.16 -5.23
CA MET A 160 1.99 -19.14 -3.91
C MET A 160 2.64 -18.06 -3.05
N PHE A 161 1.85 -17.37 -2.23
CA PHE A 161 2.34 -16.37 -1.28
C PHE A 161 2.10 -16.82 0.16
N LEU A 162 3.13 -16.62 0.98
CA LEU A 162 3.10 -16.85 2.42
C LEU A 162 3.49 -15.58 3.15
N SER A 163 2.76 -15.23 4.21
CA SER A 163 3.13 -14.18 5.16
C SER A 163 3.61 -14.76 6.49
N PRO A 164 4.51 -14.06 7.18
CA PRO A 164 4.95 -14.48 8.50
C PRO A 164 3.78 -14.46 9.49
N LYS A 165 3.69 -15.46 10.36
CA LYS A 165 2.80 -15.41 11.53
C LYS A 165 3.36 -14.40 12.52
N ALA A 166 2.51 -13.56 13.10
CA ALA A 166 2.92 -12.71 14.21
C ALA A 166 3.49 -13.60 15.33
N LYS A 167 4.74 -13.31 15.75
CA LYS A 167 5.30 -13.98 16.92
C LYS A 167 4.33 -13.74 18.09
N LYS A 168 3.70 -14.79 18.61
CA LYS A 168 3.02 -14.69 19.91
C LYS A 168 4.08 -14.25 20.92
N LYS A 169 3.91 -13.03 21.44
CA LYS A 169 4.63 -12.58 22.62
C LYS A 169 4.20 -13.39 23.81
#